data_5344b5b480857e95c1a16319aa04f606
#
_entry.id   5344b5b480857e95c1a16319aa04f606
#
_cell.length_a   1.000
_cell.length_b   1.000
_cell.length_c   1.000
_cell.angle_alpha   90.00
_cell.angle_beta   90.00
_cell.angle_gamma   90.00
#
_symmetry.space_group_name_H-M   'P 1'
#
loop_
_entity.id
_entity.type
_entity.pdbx_description
1 polymer ?
#
loop_
_entity_poly.entity_id
_entity_poly.type
_entity_poly.pdbx_seq_one_letter_code
_entity_poly.pdbx_strand_id
1 'polypeptide(L)'
;MNYVIINGSPRRKNTWKMVEQAKKNLNGNFEEIHLMKEKIPFCNGCFKCILESEEKCPHYDKIKEILDKIRWADGIIIACPVYAMNVSALLKNFFDHTAYLYHRPEFFTKKALVIVSTAGAGQKDVAKYIDETLRHWGINKTYKITYACGGKNSIDSKNINEISQKFGGDVESGKLHNPKLGDIVFYNVWRTLAHSENSMEADKQYWIKTDLINNDFSPEIKLNPLKKLFSKAMFFILKRVMK
;
A
#
# COMPACT_ATOMS: atom_id res chain seq x y z
N MET A 1 -1.35 1.48 19.74
CA MET A 1 -1.46 1.42 18.28
C MET A 1 -1.49 -0.01 17.81
N ASN A 2 -2.10 -0.28 16.69
CA ASN A 2 -2.18 -1.60 16.09
C ASN A 2 -1.34 -1.63 14.82
N TYR A 3 -0.49 -2.62 14.68
CA TYR A 3 0.39 -2.77 13.54
C TYR A 3 0.17 -4.12 12.87
N VAL A 4 0.10 -4.13 11.54
CA VAL A 4 0.14 -5.36 10.76
C VAL A 4 1.47 -5.45 10.00
N ILE A 5 2.10 -6.62 10.05
CA ILE A 5 3.36 -6.90 9.36
C ILE A 5 3.10 -7.93 8.29
N ILE A 6 3.29 -7.56 7.03
CA ILE A 6 3.18 -8.48 5.89
C ILE A 6 4.59 -8.83 5.42
N ASN A 7 4.99 -10.06 5.70
CA ASN A 7 6.30 -10.58 5.33
C ASN A 7 6.25 -11.38 4.04
N GLY A 8 6.78 -10.79 2.97
CA GLY A 8 6.96 -11.43 1.66
C GLY A 8 8.22 -12.30 1.56
N SER A 9 9.01 -12.43 2.64
CA SER A 9 10.18 -13.31 2.62
C SER A 9 9.77 -14.76 2.94
N PRO A 10 10.22 -15.77 2.18
CA PRO A 10 9.97 -17.16 2.51
C PRO A 10 10.74 -17.64 3.74
N ARG A 11 11.69 -16.84 4.23
CA ARG A 11 12.59 -17.17 5.34
C ARG A 11 12.67 -16.04 6.36
N ARG A 12 12.83 -16.38 7.64
CA ARG A 12 13.09 -15.41 8.71
C ARG A 12 14.60 -15.13 8.85
N LYS A 13 15.21 -14.50 7.81
CA LYS A 13 16.63 -14.11 7.80
C LYS A 13 16.77 -12.57 7.82
N ASN A 14 17.63 -11.98 6.99
CA ASN A 14 18.00 -10.56 7.04
C ASN A 14 16.81 -9.61 6.99
N THR A 15 15.86 -9.81 6.07
CA THR A 15 14.63 -8.98 6.02
C THR A 15 13.88 -9.01 7.35
N TRP A 16 13.73 -10.20 7.94
CA TRP A 16 13.01 -10.37 9.21
C TRP A 16 13.78 -9.76 10.39
N LYS A 17 15.11 -9.86 10.43
CA LYS A 17 15.93 -9.17 11.45
C LYS A 17 15.71 -7.65 11.42
N MET A 18 15.55 -7.07 10.24
CA MET A 18 15.23 -5.63 10.11
C MET A 18 13.83 -5.32 10.66
N VAL A 19 12.84 -6.19 10.44
CA VAL A 19 11.51 -6.07 11.03
C VAL A 19 11.58 -6.11 12.56
N GLU A 20 12.25 -7.12 13.12
CA GLU A 20 12.42 -7.24 14.57
C GLU A 20 13.14 -6.02 15.19
N GLN A 21 14.13 -5.45 14.49
CA GLN A 21 14.78 -4.23 14.94
C GLN A 21 13.82 -3.02 14.86
N ALA A 22 13.01 -2.92 13.81
CA ALA A 22 12.03 -1.83 13.69
C ALA A 22 10.94 -1.93 14.78
N LYS A 23 10.46 -3.14 15.08
CA LYS A 23 9.45 -3.38 16.14
C LYS A 23 9.87 -2.85 17.51
N LYS A 24 11.17 -2.88 17.85
CA LYS A 24 11.68 -2.36 19.13
C LYS A 24 11.41 -0.87 19.35
N ASN A 25 11.15 -0.13 18.29
CA ASN A 25 10.88 1.31 18.32
C ASN A 25 9.39 1.66 18.17
N LEU A 26 8.49 0.66 18.20
CA LEU A 26 7.05 0.81 18.00
C LEU A 26 6.32 0.31 19.24
N ASN A 27 5.36 1.09 19.72
CA ASN A 27 4.54 0.74 20.88
C ASN A 27 3.15 0.30 20.43
N GLY A 28 2.78 -0.94 20.67
CA GLY A 28 1.45 -1.42 20.32
C GLY A 28 1.35 -2.93 20.12
N ASN A 29 0.22 -3.34 19.57
CA ASN A 29 -0.07 -4.73 19.23
C ASN A 29 0.37 -5.03 17.80
N PHE A 30 0.86 -6.25 17.55
CA PHE A 30 1.36 -6.67 16.25
C PHE A 30 0.64 -7.92 15.76
N GLU A 31 0.07 -7.84 14.55
CA GLU A 31 -0.35 -9.01 13.78
C GLU A 31 0.72 -9.31 12.72
N GLU A 32 1.23 -10.54 12.72
CA GLU A 32 2.30 -10.99 11.81
C GLU A 32 1.73 -11.93 10.75
N ILE A 33 1.78 -11.51 9.50
CA ILE A 33 1.37 -12.30 8.34
C ILE A 33 2.62 -12.72 7.57
N HIS A 34 2.88 -14.01 7.55
CA HIS A 34 3.95 -14.60 6.75
C HIS A 34 3.36 -15.21 5.49
N LEU A 35 3.44 -14.52 4.35
CA LEU A 35 2.79 -14.93 3.10
C LEU A 35 3.14 -16.36 2.66
N MET A 36 4.32 -16.85 3.02
CA MET A 36 4.70 -18.25 2.79
C MET A 36 3.81 -19.26 3.53
N LYS A 37 3.28 -18.88 4.70
CA LYS A 37 2.43 -19.74 5.52
C LYS A 37 0.95 -19.64 5.14
N GLU A 38 0.55 -18.52 4.54
CA GLU A 38 -0.85 -18.25 4.17
C GLU A 38 -1.32 -19.12 3.00
N LYS A 39 -0.37 -19.71 2.24
CA LYS A 39 -0.67 -20.62 1.11
C LYS A 39 -1.70 -20.05 0.15
N ILE A 40 -1.60 -18.75 -0.17
CA ILE A 40 -2.48 -18.08 -1.12
C ILE A 40 -2.26 -18.71 -2.49
N PRO A 41 -3.29 -19.29 -3.14
CA PRO A 41 -3.16 -19.79 -4.50
C PRO A 41 -2.72 -18.68 -5.45
N PHE A 42 -2.10 -19.01 -6.58
CA PHE A 42 -1.71 -17.99 -7.54
C PHE A 42 -2.93 -17.30 -8.15
N CYS A 43 -2.83 -15.98 -8.31
CA CYS A 43 -3.83 -15.22 -9.04
C CYS A 43 -3.82 -15.67 -10.52
N ASN A 44 -4.98 -16.09 -11.02
CA ASN A 44 -5.15 -16.57 -12.40
C ASN A 44 -5.53 -15.46 -13.39
N GLY A 45 -5.56 -14.19 -12.95
CA GLY A 45 -5.86 -13.04 -13.80
C GLY A 45 -7.27 -13.02 -14.37
N CYS A 46 -8.26 -13.62 -13.71
CA CYS A 46 -9.64 -13.67 -14.19
C CYS A 46 -10.41 -12.33 -14.17
N PHE A 47 -9.83 -11.30 -13.56
CA PHE A 47 -10.38 -9.95 -13.42
C PHE A 47 -11.73 -9.83 -12.70
N LYS A 48 -12.32 -10.90 -12.16
CA LYS A 48 -13.62 -10.85 -11.47
C LYS A 48 -13.64 -9.86 -10.32
N CYS A 49 -12.53 -9.75 -9.55
CA CYS A 49 -12.41 -8.79 -8.46
C CYS A 49 -12.47 -7.33 -8.93
N ILE A 50 -12.16 -7.04 -10.19
CA ILE A 50 -12.21 -5.72 -10.81
C ILE A 50 -13.56 -5.49 -11.47
N LEU A 51 -13.97 -6.42 -12.35
CA LEU A 51 -15.16 -6.26 -13.21
C LEU A 51 -16.49 -6.43 -12.45
N GLU A 52 -16.51 -7.32 -11.44
CA GLU A 52 -17.73 -7.65 -10.68
C GLU A 52 -17.65 -7.12 -9.25
N SER A 53 -16.89 -7.79 -8.39
CA SER A 53 -16.52 -7.35 -7.03
C SER A 53 -15.36 -8.19 -6.50
N GLU A 54 -14.65 -7.69 -5.49
CA GLU A 54 -13.58 -8.44 -4.82
C GLU A 54 -14.05 -9.79 -4.25
N GLU A 55 -15.31 -9.86 -3.81
CA GLU A 55 -15.92 -11.08 -3.28
C GLU A 55 -16.06 -12.20 -4.33
N LYS A 56 -16.04 -11.85 -5.61
CA LYS A 56 -16.07 -12.79 -6.74
C LYS A 56 -14.71 -13.41 -7.07
N CYS A 57 -13.65 -13.00 -6.37
CA CYS A 57 -12.36 -13.65 -6.49
C CYS A 57 -12.45 -15.11 -5.99
N PRO A 58 -12.01 -16.12 -6.76
CA PRO A 58 -12.03 -17.53 -6.31
C PRO A 58 -11.26 -17.78 -5.00
N HIS A 59 -10.40 -16.86 -4.61
CA HIS A 59 -9.55 -16.94 -3.42
C HIS A 59 -9.85 -15.84 -2.40
N TYR A 60 -11.06 -15.26 -2.46
CA TYR A 60 -11.47 -14.11 -1.67
C TYR A 60 -11.27 -14.30 -0.16
N ASP A 61 -11.71 -15.44 0.39
CA ASP A 61 -11.67 -15.68 1.83
C ASP A 61 -10.26 -15.52 2.41
N LYS A 62 -9.24 -16.07 1.71
CA LYS A 62 -7.83 -15.94 2.13
C LYS A 62 -7.33 -14.51 2.07
N ILE A 63 -7.73 -13.76 1.05
CA ILE A 63 -7.32 -12.37 0.88
C ILE A 63 -8.06 -11.48 1.88
N LYS A 64 -9.34 -11.76 2.13
CA LYS A 64 -10.18 -11.05 3.12
C LYS A 64 -9.56 -11.11 4.51
N GLU A 65 -9.14 -12.31 4.98
CA GLU A 65 -8.48 -12.47 6.27
C GLU A 65 -7.27 -11.54 6.45
N ILE A 66 -6.47 -11.36 5.40
CA ILE A 66 -5.31 -10.45 5.41
C ILE A 66 -5.75 -8.99 5.38
N LEU A 67 -6.72 -8.66 4.52
CA LEU A 67 -7.22 -7.29 4.40
C LEU A 67 -7.94 -6.81 5.66
N ASP A 68 -8.66 -7.69 6.35
CA ASP A 68 -9.31 -7.36 7.62
C ASP A 68 -8.26 -6.99 8.69
N LYS A 69 -7.11 -7.65 8.71
CA LYS A 69 -5.97 -7.28 9.57
C LYS A 69 -5.34 -5.95 9.14
N ILE A 70 -5.29 -5.65 7.84
CA ILE A 70 -4.85 -4.33 7.34
C ILE A 70 -5.85 -3.25 7.75
N ARG A 71 -7.15 -3.51 7.68
CA ARG A 71 -8.21 -2.58 8.11
C ARG A 71 -8.15 -2.30 9.61
N TRP A 72 -7.89 -3.32 10.43
CA TRP A 72 -7.71 -3.21 11.87
C TRP A 72 -6.48 -2.39 12.28
N ALA A 73 -5.40 -2.42 11.51
CA ALA A 73 -4.14 -1.79 11.84
C ALA A 73 -4.14 -0.27 11.63
N ASP A 74 -3.46 0.48 12.49
CA ASP A 74 -3.16 1.90 12.32
C ASP A 74 -1.92 2.10 11.43
N GLY A 75 -0.94 1.19 11.56
CA GLY A 75 0.31 1.18 10.80
C GLY A 75 0.55 -0.15 10.09
N ILE A 76 1.04 -0.10 8.86
CA ILE A 76 1.31 -1.26 8.01
C ILE A 76 2.81 -1.39 7.79
N ILE A 77 3.37 -2.59 7.95
CA ILE A 77 4.79 -2.86 7.66
C ILE A 77 4.84 -3.92 6.56
N ILE A 78 5.40 -3.55 5.40
CA ILE A 78 5.66 -4.48 4.29
C ILE A 78 7.14 -4.80 4.27
N ALA A 79 7.47 -6.08 4.44
CA ALA A 79 8.85 -6.55 4.44
C ALA A 79 9.09 -7.50 3.25
N CYS A 80 10.06 -7.17 2.40
CA CYS A 80 10.33 -7.91 1.17
C CYS A 80 11.83 -8.03 0.89
N PRO A 81 12.37 -9.22 0.57
CA PRO A 81 13.69 -9.35 -0.03
C PRO A 81 13.62 -9.01 -1.52
N VAL A 82 14.72 -8.56 -2.09
CA VAL A 82 14.87 -8.46 -3.55
C VAL A 82 15.15 -9.85 -4.13
N TYR A 83 14.33 -10.29 -5.07
CA TYR A 83 14.56 -11.48 -5.89
C TYR A 83 14.48 -11.12 -7.37
N ALA A 84 15.52 -11.47 -8.12
CA ALA A 84 15.59 -11.15 -9.56
C ALA A 84 15.25 -9.67 -9.84
N MET A 85 15.86 -8.75 -9.09
CA MET A 85 15.66 -7.29 -9.17
C MET A 85 14.23 -6.80 -8.89
N ASN A 86 13.34 -7.64 -8.37
CA ASN A 86 11.93 -7.32 -8.11
C ASN A 86 11.49 -7.80 -6.71
N VAL A 87 10.22 -7.58 -6.37
CA VAL A 87 9.58 -8.15 -5.19
C VAL A 87 9.57 -9.68 -5.27
N SER A 88 9.47 -10.34 -4.11
CA SER A 88 9.30 -11.79 -4.08
C SER A 88 7.98 -12.21 -4.75
N ALA A 89 7.94 -13.41 -5.34
CA ALA A 89 6.72 -13.97 -5.91
C ALA A 89 5.55 -14.01 -4.91
N LEU A 90 5.84 -14.26 -3.64
CA LEU A 90 4.84 -14.25 -2.56
C LEU A 90 4.17 -12.88 -2.41
N LEU A 91 4.97 -11.80 -2.38
CA LEU A 91 4.42 -10.45 -2.24
C LEU A 91 3.73 -10.01 -3.53
N LYS A 92 4.29 -10.37 -4.71
CA LYS A 92 3.65 -10.07 -6.00
C LYS A 92 2.29 -10.75 -6.10
N ASN A 93 2.19 -12.03 -5.75
CA ASN A 93 0.92 -12.76 -5.75
C ASN A 93 -0.13 -12.09 -4.83
N PHE A 94 0.27 -11.64 -3.65
CA PHE A 94 -0.63 -10.90 -2.77
C PHE A 94 -1.10 -9.58 -3.42
N PHE A 95 -0.20 -8.82 -4.06
CA PHE A 95 -0.55 -7.59 -4.78
C PHE A 95 -1.46 -7.87 -5.99
N ASP A 96 -1.27 -8.97 -6.69
CA ASP A 96 -2.15 -9.36 -7.81
C ASP A 96 -3.58 -9.66 -7.35
N HIS A 97 -3.74 -10.31 -6.20
CA HIS A 97 -5.05 -10.53 -5.59
C HIS A 97 -5.73 -9.27 -5.06
N THR A 98 -4.97 -8.22 -4.80
CA THR A 98 -5.46 -6.93 -4.30
C THR A 98 -5.46 -5.84 -5.38
N ALA A 99 -5.40 -6.23 -6.67
CA ALA A 99 -5.34 -5.30 -7.79
C ALA A 99 -6.54 -4.33 -7.83
N TYR A 100 -7.71 -4.75 -7.38
CA TYR A 100 -8.90 -3.90 -7.31
C TYR A 100 -8.71 -2.66 -6.41
N LEU A 101 -7.78 -2.69 -5.42
CA LEU A 101 -7.47 -1.54 -4.58
C LEU A 101 -6.83 -0.37 -5.35
N TYR A 102 -6.32 -0.62 -6.56
CA TYR A 102 -5.90 0.47 -7.45
C TYR A 102 -7.10 1.27 -7.95
N HIS A 103 -8.24 0.62 -8.14
CA HIS A 103 -9.49 1.21 -8.60
C HIS A 103 -10.31 1.79 -7.43
N ARG A 104 -10.25 1.12 -6.28
CA ARG A 104 -11.07 1.35 -5.09
C ARG A 104 -10.18 1.55 -3.85
N PRO A 105 -9.43 2.67 -3.78
CA PRO A 105 -8.50 2.94 -2.67
C PRO A 105 -9.24 3.21 -1.36
N GLU A 106 -8.83 2.56 -0.25
CA GLU A 106 -9.56 2.63 1.03
C GLU A 106 -8.72 3.03 2.26
N PHE A 107 -7.36 3.13 2.15
CA PHE A 107 -6.49 3.26 3.33
C PHE A 107 -5.95 4.67 3.57
N PHE A 108 -6.74 5.70 3.31
CA PHE A 108 -6.31 7.11 3.29
C PHE A 108 -5.81 7.67 4.62
N THR A 109 -6.17 7.05 5.74
CA THR A 109 -5.72 7.44 7.08
C THR A 109 -4.50 6.67 7.57
N LYS A 110 -4.15 5.57 6.92
CA LYS A 110 -3.08 4.67 7.36
C LYS A 110 -1.69 5.11 6.87
N LYS A 111 -0.67 4.72 7.62
CA LYS A 111 0.74 4.92 7.27
C LYS A 111 1.43 3.60 7.07
N ALA A 112 2.48 3.58 6.24
CA ALA A 112 3.19 2.34 5.99
C ALA A 112 4.71 2.49 6.12
N LEU A 113 5.37 1.42 6.59
CA LEU A 113 6.81 1.24 6.60
C LEU A 113 7.18 0.11 5.63
N VAL A 114 7.96 0.45 4.63
CA VAL A 114 8.48 -0.50 3.63
C VAL A 114 9.90 -0.89 4.01
N ILE A 115 10.15 -2.17 4.23
CA ILE A 115 11.46 -2.72 4.60
C ILE A 115 11.94 -3.65 3.48
N VAL A 116 13.01 -3.27 2.79
CA VAL A 116 13.56 -4.06 1.68
C VAL A 116 15.03 -4.40 1.93
N SER A 117 15.37 -5.67 1.83
CA SER A 117 16.74 -6.16 1.89
C SER A 117 17.17 -6.85 0.60
N THR A 118 18.47 -6.73 0.28
CA THR A 118 19.09 -7.43 -0.85
C THR A 118 20.47 -7.95 -0.46
N ALA A 119 20.94 -8.96 -1.17
CA ALA A 119 22.35 -9.37 -1.09
C ALA A 119 23.26 -8.42 -1.92
N GLY A 120 22.75 -7.84 -3.00
CA GLY A 120 23.50 -7.00 -3.94
C GLY A 120 22.80 -5.68 -4.26
N ALA A 121 21.86 -5.67 -5.19
CA ALA A 121 21.25 -4.47 -5.76
C ALA A 121 19.72 -4.58 -5.85
N GLY A 122 19.03 -3.53 -6.36
CA GLY A 122 17.59 -3.51 -6.65
C GLY A 122 16.70 -3.08 -5.48
N GLN A 123 17.24 -2.87 -4.27
CA GLN A 123 16.43 -2.56 -3.10
C GLN A 123 15.69 -1.22 -3.18
N LYS A 124 16.25 -0.24 -3.88
CA LYS A 124 15.60 1.07 -4.06
C LYS A 124 14.39 0.97 -5.00
N ASP A 125 14.52 0.23 -6.08
CA ASP A 125 13.47 0.05 -7.09
C ASP A 125 12.32 -0.79 -6.53
N VAL A 126 12.65 -1.86 -5.80
CA VAL A 126 11.66 -2.68 -5.08
C VAL A 126 10.92 -1.87 -4.03
N ALA A 127 11.64 -1.05 -3.24
CA ALA A 127 11.00 -0.18 -2.26
C ALA A 127 10.12 0.89 -2.92
N LYS A 128 10.52 1.41 -4.09
CA LYS A 128 9.71 2.33 -4.89
C LYS A 128 8.43 1.65 -5.39
N TYR A 129 8.53 0.46 -5.96
CA TYR A 129 7.38 -0.30 -6.43
C TYR A 129 6.35 -0.56 -5.31
N ILE A 130 6.81 -1.00 -4.12
CA ILE A 130 5.93 -1.20 -2.96
C ILE A 130 5.31 0.12 -2.50
N ASP A 131 6.10 1.20 -2.41
CA ASP A 131 5.63 2.55 -2.06
C ASP A 131 4.51 3.02 -3.01
N GLU A 132 4.69 2.86 -4.31
CA GLU A 132 3.70 3.24 -5.33
C GLU A 132 2.43 2.41 -5.21
N THR A 133 2.55 1.09 -5.06
CA THR A 133 1.41 0.19 -4.83
C THR A 133 0.60 0.62 -3.60
N LEU A 134 1.25 0.85 -2.47
CA LEU A 134 0.58 1.26 -1.25
C LEU A 134 -0.10 2.64 -1.37
N ARG A 135 0.51 3.58 -2.08
CA ARG A 135 -0.11 4.89 -2.33
C ARG A 135 -1.32 4.79 -3.25
N HIS A 136 -1.31 3.86 -4.21
CA HIS A 136 -2.50 3.57 -5.02
C HIS A 136 -3.63 2.95 -4.18
N TRP A 137 -3.32 2.23 -3.11
CA TRP A 137 -4.32 1.77 -2.14
C TRP A 137 -4.86 2.89 -1.23
N GLY A 138 -4.33 4.11 -1.35
CA GLY A 138 -4.71 5.28 -0.57
C GLY A 138 -3.80 5.56 0.63
N ILE A 139 -2.77 4.77 0.91
CA ILE A 139 -1.90 4.97 2.07
C ILE A 139 -1.39 6.41 2.14
N ASN A 140 -1.67 7.07 3.26
CA ASN A 140 -1.42 8.50 3.49
C ASN A 140 0.06 8.87 3.44
N LYS A 141 0.90 8.07 4.11
CA LYS A 141 2.33 8.30 4.18
C LYS A 141 3.10 6.99 4.21
N THR A 142 4.21 6.94 3.48
CA THR A 142 5.12 5.80 3.48
C THR A 142 6.52 6.19 3.96
N TYR A 143 7.13 5.30 4.70
CA TYR A 143 8.52 5.33 5.17
C TYR A 143 9.28 4.16 4.54
N LYS A 144 10.56 4.31 4.25
CA LYS A 144 11.33 3.28 3.54
C LYS A 144 12.66 3.00 4.23
N ILE A 145 12.91 1.74 4.54
CA ILE A 145 14.18 1.21 4.99
C ILE A 145 14.69 0.26 3.93
N THR A 146 15.82 0.56 3.33
CA THR A 146 16.47 -0.28 2.32
C THR A 146 17.87 -0.65 2.76
N TYR A 147 18.25 -1.92 2.63
CA TYR A 147 19.55 -2.41 3.04
C TYR A 147 20.13 -3.42 2.06
N ALA A 148 21.38 -3.17 1.63
CA ALA A 148 22.19 -4.10 0.85
C ALA A 148 23.16 -4.84 1.80
N CYS A 149 22.90 -6.11 2.05
CA CYS A 149 23.66 -6.91 3.02
C CYS A 149 25.11 -7.16 2.59
N GLY A 150 25.39 -7.24 1.25
CA GLY A 150 26.74 -7.41 0.70
C GLY A 150 27.51 -8.59 1.30
N GLY A 151 26.85 -9.67 1.69
CA GLY A 151 27.46 -10.79 2.40
C GLY A 151 27.71 -10.54 3.91
N LYS A 152 27.42 -9.34 4.41
CA LYS A 152 27.57 -9.01 5.85
C LYS A 152 26.39 -9.54 6.66
N ASN A 153 26.66 -10.07 7.83
CA ASN A 153 25.63 -10.51 8.79
C ASN A 153 25.14 -9.40 9.72
N SER A 154 25.73 -8.20 9.65
CA SER A 154 25.35 -7.03 10.46
C SER A 154 24.31 -6.18 9.74
N ILE A 155 23.35 -5.65 10.48
CA ILE A 155 22.31 -4.74 10.00
C ILE A 155 22.68 -3.32 10.49
N ASP A 156 22.44 -2.30 9.67
CA ASP A 156 22.53 -0.91 10.10
C ASP A 156 21.34 -0.57 11.02
N SER A 157 21.54 -0.82 12.31
CA SER A 157 20.51 -0.58 13.32
C SER A 157 20.18 0.91 13.50
N LYS A 158 21.13 1.83 13.25
CA LYS A 158 20.93 3.27 13.43
C LYS A 158 19.85 3.79 12.45
N ASN A 159 20.01 3.51 11.17
CA ASN A 159 19.06 3.94 10.15
C ASN A 159 17.67 3.29 10.35
N ILE A 160 17.64 2.01 10.75
CA ILE A 160 16.38 1.32 11.06
C ILE A 160 15.68 2.00 12.22
N ASN A 161 16.38 2.28 13.31
CA ASN A 161 15.80 2.91 14.51
C ASN A 161 15.26 4.30 14.19
N GLU A 162 16.04 5.13 13.50
CA GLU A 162 15.62 6.50 13.14
C GLU A 162 14.33 6.51 12.31
N ILE A 163 14.25 5.67 11.27
CA ILE A 163 13.10 5.66 10.38
C ILE A 163 11.88 5.01 11.06
N SER A 164 12.07 3.94 11.83
CA SER A 164 10.97 3.29 12.54
C SER A 164 10.40 4.16 13.67
N GLN A 165 11.23 4.93 14.37
CA GLN A 165 10.75 5.92 15.34
C GLN A 165 9.93 7.03 14.68
N LYS A 166 10.39 7.57 13.52
CA LYS A 166 9.61 8.54 12.74
C LYS A 166 8.27 7.96 12.28
N PHE A 167 8.27 6.72 11.82
CA PHE A 167 7.05 6.03 11.42
C PHE A 167 6.10 5.82 12.62
N GLY A 168 6.60 5.31 13.74
CA GLY A 168 5.81 5.09 14.95
C GLY A 168 5.21 6.38 15.48
N GLY A 169 6.01 7.45 15.62
CA GLY A 169 5.53 8.75 16.08
C GLY A 169 4.49 9.36 15.13
N ASP A 170 4.61 9.13 13.83
CA ASP A 170 3.61 9.60 12.86
C ASP A 170 2.29 8.80 12.95
N VAL A 171 2.37 7.49 13.20
CA VAL A 171 1.18 6.65 13.47
C VAL A 171 0.49 7.12 14.76
N GLU A 172 1.25 7.26 15.85
CA GLU A 172 0.73 7.69 17.16
C GLU A 172 0.09 9.08 17.14
N SER A 173 0.66 10.00 16.34
CA SER A 173 0.13 11.36 16.22
C SER A 173 -1.22 11.45 15.51
N GLY A 174 -1.61 10.43 14.76
CA GLY A 174 -2.80 10.46 13.90
C GLY A 174 -2.75 11.52 12.77
N LYS A 175 -1.62 12.24 12.61
CA LYS A 175 -1.48 13.31 11.63
C LYS A 175 -1.69 12.82 10.20
N LEU A 176 -2.54 13.50 9.45
CA LEU A 176 -2.74 13.25 8.03
C LEU A 176 -1.91 14.21 7.18
N HIS A 177 -1.19 13.66 6.22
CA HIS A 177 -0.32 14.39 5.32
C HIS A 177 -1.02 14.69 3.99
N ASN A 178 -0.71 15.83 3.40
CA ASN A 178 -1.16 16.13 2.04
C ASN A 178 -0.52 15.17 1.03
N PRO A 179 -1.30 14.62 0.08
CA PRO A 179 -0.81 13.67 -0.92
C PRO A 179 0.24 14.33 -1.84
N LYS A 180 1.05 13.51 -2.50
CA LYS A 180 1.91 13.98 -3.60
C LYS A 180 1.04 14.33 -4.82
N LEU A 181 1.57 15.14 -5.74
CA LEU A 181 0.82 15.49 -6.96
C LEU A 181 0.46 14.25 -7.79
N GLY A 182 1.35 13.27 -7.89
CA GLY A 182 1.07 12.01 -8.58
C GLY A 182 -0.11 11.22 -7.97
N ASP A 183 -0.28 11.26 -6.64
CA ASP A 183 -1.41 10.61 -5.96
C ASP A 183 -2.73 11.31 -6.31
N ILE A 184 -2.71 12.65 -6.42
CA ILE A 184 -3.87 13.43 -6.83
C ILE A 184 -4.23 13.13 -8.29
N VAL A 185 -3.23 13.03 -9.18
CA VAL A 185 -3.47 12.65 -10.59
C VAL A 185 -4.13 11.27 -10.64
N PHE A 186 -3.53 10.27 -9.98
CA PHE A 186 -4.05 8.92 -9.96
C PHE A 186 -5.48 8.83 -9.40
N TYR A 187 -5.75 9.52 -8.29
CA TYR A 187 -7.09 9.64 -7.72
C TYR A 187 -8.09 10.19 -8.75
N ASN A 188 -7.74 11.29 -9.43
CA ASN A 188 -8.64 11.92 -10.39
C ASN A 188 -8.82 11.08 -11.67
N VAL A 189 -7.88 10.23 -12.06
CA VAL A 189 -8.09 9.26 -13.14
C VAL A 189 -9.25 8.33 -12.78
N TRP A 190 -9.21 7.68 -11.62
CA TRP A 190 -10.27 6.76 -11.18
C TRP A 190 -11.58 7.48 -10.90
N ARG A 191 -11.52 8.68 -10.32
CA ARG A 191 -12.69 9.54 -10.14
C ARG A 191 -13.37 9.84 -11.47
N THR A 192 -12.59 10.17 -12.51
CA THR A 192 -13.12 10.46 -13.85
C THR A 192 -13.73 9.23 -14.48
N LEU A 193 -13.06 8.07 -14.37
CA LEU A 193 -13.62 6.80 -14.86
C LEU A 193 -14.93 6.45 -14.14
N ALA A 194 -15.03 6.66 -12.83
CA ALA A 194 -16.27 6.44 -12.07
C ALA A 194 -17.43 7.35 -12.50
N HIS A 195 -17.13 8.52 -13.07
CA HIS A 195 -18.14 9.42 -13.67
C HIS A 195 -18.52 9.05 -15.11
N SER A 196 -17.77 8.18 -15.78
CA SER A 196 -18.05 7.78 -17.16
C SER A 196 -19.29 6.90 -17.26
N GLU A 197 -20.02 7.02 -18.37
CA GLU A 197 -21.14 6.11 -18.71
C GLU A 197 -20.67 4.66 -18.87
N ASN A 198 -19.43 4.47 -19.34
CA ASN A 198 -18.80 3.17 -19.55
C ASN A 198 -18.02 2.69 -18.31
N SER A 199 -18.28 3.24 -17.12
CA SER A 199 -17.57 2.84 -15.91
C SER A 199 -17.93 1.41 -15.51
N MET A 200 -16.94 0.69 -14.94
CA MET A 200 -17.23 -0.60 -14.31
C MET A 200 -18.16 -0.38 -13.11
N GLU A 201 -19.28 -1.12 -13.07
CA GLU A 201 -20.33 -0.90 -12.08
C GLU A 201 -19.81 -1.03 -10.64
N ALA A 202 -18.94 -2.00 -10.37
CA ALA A 202 -18.34 -2.17 -9.06
C ALA A 202 -17.52 -0.95 -8.60
N ASP A 203 -16.76 -0.34 -9.51
CA ASP A 203 -15.97 0.86 -9.19
C ASP A 203 -16.91 2.06 -8.97
N LYS A 204 -17.89 2.26 -9.85
CA LYS A 204 -18.87 3.34 -9.73
C LYS A 204 -19.61 3.29 -8.40
N GLN A 205 -20.13 2.12 -8.03
CA GLN A 205 -20.83 1.92 -6.76
C GLN A 205 -19.90 2.21 -5.55
N TYR A 206 -18.65 1.75 -5.61
CA TYR A 206 -17.67 2.04 -4.57
C TYR A 206 -17.43 3.54 -4.42
N TRP A 207 -17.15 4.26 -5.52
CA TRP A 207 -16.87 5.69 -5.51
C TRP A 207 -18.06 6.53 -5.04
N ILE A 208 -19.30 6.10 -5.35
CA ILE A 208 -20.55 6.73 -4.86
C ILE A 208 -20.73 6.45 -3.37
N LYS A 209 -20.66 5.18 -2.95
CA LYS A 209 -20.89 4.75 -1.57
C LYS A 209 -19.91 5.39 -0.58
N THR A 210 -18.67 5.59 -0.99
CA THR A 210 -17.62 6.21 -0.15
C THR A 210 -17.56 7.73 -0.27
N ASP A 211 -18.42 8.34 -1.07
CA ASP A 211 -18.43 9.77 -1.41
C ASP A 211 -17.12 10.29 -2.02
N LEU A 212 -16.22 9.41 -2.44
CA LEU A 212 -14.99 9.81 -3.11
C LEU A 212 -15.25 10.51 -4.44
N ILE A 213 -16.34 10.15 -5.12
CA ILE A 213 -16.71 10.69 -6.43
C ILE A 213 -16.94 12.20 -6.41
N ASN A 214 -17.46 12.76 -5.32
CA ASN A 214 -17.78 14.17 -5.18
C ASN A 214 -16.63 15.03 -4.64
N ASN A 215 -15.56 14.39 -4.16
CA ASN A 215 -14.46 15.08 -3.47
C ASN A 215 -13.21 15.22 -4.35
N ASP A 216 -12.46 16.30 -4.14
CA ASP A 216 -11.21 16.58 -4.87
C ASP A 216 -10.06 15.63 -4.46
N PHE A 217 -10.21 14.95 -3.33
CA PHE A 217 -9.41 13.84 -2.78
C PHE A 217 -10.23 13.21 -1.65
N SER A 218 -9.70 12.14 -1.00
CA SER A 218 -10.39 11.55 0.15
C SER A 218 -10.84 12.61 1.17
N PRO A 219 -12.09 12.57 1.64
CA PRO A 219 -12.65 13.58 2.53
C PRO A 219 -11.94 13.67 3.89
N GLU A 220 -11.25 12.59 4.32
CA GLU A 220 -10.47 12.61 5.56
C GLU A 220 -9.24 13.53 5.45
N ILE A 221 -8.78 13.85 4.23
CA ILE A 221 -7.56 14.61 4.00
C ILE A 221 -7.86 16.02 3.52
N LYS A 222 -7.65 17.00 4.38
CA LYS A 222 -7.77 18.41 4.01
C LYS A 222 -6.62 18.83 3.09
N LEU A 223 -6.90 18.92 1.78
CA LEU A 223 -5.93 19.43 0.81
C LEU A 223 -5.58 20.89 1.10
N ASN A 224 -4.30 21.25 0.94
CA ASN A 224 -3.94 22.67 0.91
C ASN A 224 -4.53 23.35 -0.35
N PRO A 225 -4.71 24.69 -0.34
CA PRO A 225 -5.40 25.41 -1.43
C PRO A 225 -4.82 25.15 -2.83
N LEU A 226 -3.48 25.10 -2.97
CA LEU A 226 -2.82 24.85 -4.25
C LEU A 226 -3.10 23.45 -4.78
N LYS A 227 -3.04 22.42 -3.91
CA LYS A 227 -3.36 21.05 -4.30
C LYS A 227 -4.84 20.85 -4.59
N LYS A 228 -5.71 21.57 -3.89
CA LYS A 228 -7.15 21.56 -4.18
C LYS A 228 -7.44 22.15 -5.57
N LEU A 229 -6.81 23.28 -5.91
CA LEU A 229 -6.92 23.87 -7.24
C LEU A 229 -6.37 22.94 -8.32
N PHE A 230 -5.20 22.33 -8.06
CA PHE A 230 -4.58 21.34 -8.96
C PHE A 230 -5.51 20.14 -9.20
N SER A 231 -6.12 19.60 -8.14
CA SER A 231 -7.04 18.47 -8.27
C SER A 231 -8.26 18.82 -9.13
N LYS A 232 -8.88 19.98 -8.92
CA LYS A 232 -10.00 20.45 -9.74
C LYS A 232 -9.62 20.61 -11.22
N ALA A 233 -8.47 21.23 -11.49
CA ALA A 233 -7.97 21.40 -12.84
C ALA A 233 -7.71 20.04 -13.51
N MET A 234 -7.09 19.11 -12.80
CA MET A 234 -6.80 17.76 -13.29
C MET A 234 -8.08 16.99 -13.62
N PHE A 235 -9.08 16.99 -12.71
CA PHE A 235 -10.38 16.36 -12.99
C PHE A 235 -11.05 16.95 -14.24
N PHE A 236 -11.04 18.27 -14.40
CA PHE A 236 -11.63 18.92 -15.58
C PHE A 236 -10.93 18.54 -16.89
N ILE A 237 -9.58 18.47 -16.88
CA ILE A 237 -8.79 18.03 -18.04
C ILE A 237 -9.10 16.57 -18.38
N LEU A 238 -9.03 15.67 -17.37
CA LEU A 238 -9.27 14.24 -17.56
C LEU A 238 -10.68 13.96 -18.08
N LYS A 239 -11.69 14.66 -17.56
CA LYS A 239 -13.08 14.53 -18.06
C LYS A 239 -13.26 14.93 -19.53
N ARG A 240 -12.35 15.73 -20.08
CA ARG A 240 -12.35 16.08 -21.52
C ARG A 240 -11.62 15.08 -22.39
N VAL A 241 -10.55 14.50 -21.86
CA VAL A 241 -9.65 13.59 -22.59
C VAL A 241 -10.16 12.14 -22.56
N MET A 242 -10.83 11.76 -21.48
CA MET A 242 -11.30 10.37 -21.22
C MET A 242 -12.81 10.18 -21.51
N LYS A 243 -13.34 10.99 -22.43
CA LYS A 243 -14.73 10.86 -22.92
C LYS A 243 -14.89 9.64 -23.82
#